data_aa236b29c96af05ed6ccf7be9047dc3d
#
_entry.id   aa236b29c96af05ed6ccf7be9047dc3d
#
_cell.length_a   1.000
_cell.length_b   1.000
_cell.length_c   1.000
_cell.angle_alpha   90.00
_cell.angle_beta   90.00
_cell.angle_gamma   90.00
#
_symmetry.space_group_name_H-M   'P 1'
#
loop_
_entity.id
_entity.type
_entity.pdbx_description
1 polymer ?
#
loop_
_entity_poly.entity_id
_entity_poly.type
_entity_poly.pdbx_seq_one_letter_code
_entity_poly.pdbx_strand_id
1 'polypeptide(L)'
;MSTSTPRTAVLAEPGPPAPRRRPGRVFAAVLCTLLGAGMTGAAGYEAVAEHRAAHRPLAADAAYRKAASLWRATPVDTLFPPVLDGRGAGPGGADRTWTRIALAPDADCPAALSADWRALLAPAGCTRVLRATYTDATRSSLVTVGMVFTPADAAAMQGLRGRFAAPAGYGFDDDRRAAWTSSVLPEAPVVVYAVSAFNDGRTLDAPRPAEDLMRQDATGPAARAGLGHETKAVADRVERAVRALAAPPAPEPTR
;
A
#
# COMPACT_ATOMS: atom_id res chain seq x y z
N MET A 1 -107.14 2.38 48.82
CA MET A 1 -106.66 1.21 48.06
C MET A 1 -105.25 1.44 47.67
N SER A 2 -104.24 0.86 48.41
CA SER A 2 -102.81 1.06 48.14
C SER A 2 -102.27 -0.27 47.63
N THR A 3 -101.83 -0.27 46.39
CA THR A 3 -101.22 -1.42 45.72
C THR A 3 -99.68 -1.32 45.90
N SER A 4 -99.14 -2.18 46.73
CA SER A 4 -97.64 -2.32 46.87
C SER A 4 -97.07 -3.23 45.78
N THR A 5 -96.12 -2.71 44.99
CA THR A 5 -95.40 -3.44 43.98
C THR A 5 -94.14 -4.14 44.65
N PRO A 6 -93.90 -5.46 44.44
CA PRO A 6 -92.75 -6.14 44.98
C PRO A 6 -91.50 -5.73 44.22
N ARG A 7 -90.42 -5.38 44.95
CA ARG A 7 -89.03 -5.19 44.45
C ARG A 7 -88.40 -6.54 44.19
N THR A 8 -88.06 -6.79 42.97
CA THR A 8 -87.25 -7.94 42.59
C THR A 8 -85.82 -7.66 42.98
N ALA A 9 -85.23 -8.46 43.85
CA ALA A 9 -83.81 -8.36 44.19
C ALA A 9 -82.96 -8.93 43.03
N VAL A 10 -82.17 -8.14 42.42
CA VAL A 10 -81.15 -8.56 41.44
C VAL A 10 -79.97 -9.17 42.19
N LEU A 11 -79.79 -10.49 42.05
CA LEU A 11 -78.65 -11.20 42.55
C LEU A 11 -77.43 -10.74 41.66
N ALA A 12 -76.40 -10.16 42.32
CA ALA A 12 -75.14 -9.81 41.69
C ALA A 12 -74.39 -11.08 41.29
N GLU A 13 -74.12 -11.23 40.01
CA GLU A 13 -73.21 -12.28 39.50
C GLU A 13 -71.83 -12.17 40.10
N PRO A 14 -71.19 -13.26 40.52
CA PRO A 14 -69.82 -13.25 41.02
C PRO A 14 -68.88 -12.96 39.85
N GLY A 15 -68.16 -11.86 39.91
CA GLY A 15 -67.14 -11.43 38.95
C GLY A 15 -66.04 -12.52 38.74
N PRO A 16 -65.43 -12.53 37.56
CA PRO A 16 -64.41 -13.54 37.22
C PRO A 16 -63.25 -13.56 38.23
N PRO A 17 -62.76 -14.75 38.60
CA PRO A 17 -61.67 -14.85 39.58
C PRO A 17 -60.42 -14.16 39.06
N ALA A 18 -59.78 -13.34 39.90
CA ALA A 18 -58.55 -12.65 39.59
C ALA A 18 -57.43 -13.66 39.18
N PRO A 19 -56.67 -13.37 38.13
CA PRO A 19 -55.64 -14.30 37.65
C PRO A 19 -54.60 -14.52 38.75
N ARG A 20 -54.57 -15.74 39.31
CA ARG A 20 -53.52 -16.13 40.24
C ARG A 20 -52.18 -16.12 39.52
N ARG A 21 -51.35 -15.14 39.79
CA ARG A 21 -49.96 -15.06 39.30
C ARG A 21 -49.20 -16.28 39.86
N ARG A 22 -48.90 -17.25 39.02
CA ARG A 22 -48.05 -18.41 39.40
C ARG A 22 -46.61 -17.91 39.53
N PRO A 23 -46.00 -17.87 40.73
CA PRO A 23 -44.67 -17.31 40.97
C PRO A 23 -43.59 -17.99 40.10
N GLY A 24 -43.75 -19.29 39.78
CA GLY A 24 -42.83 -20.01 38.91
C GLY A 24 -42.76 -19.53 37.45
N ARG A 25 -43.87 -18.95 36.92
CA ARG A 25 -43.86 -18.40 35.54
C ARG A 25 -43.10 -17.08 35.47
N VAL A 26 -43.18 -16.25 36.49
CA VAL A 26 -42.44 -15.00 36.59
C VAL A 26 -40.95 -15.29 36.73
N PHE A 27 -40.59 -16.27 37.57
CA PHE A 27 -39.21 -16.68 37.75
C PHE A 27 -38.60 -17.27 36.46
N ALA A 28 -39.34 -18.12 35.75
CA ALA A 28 -38.91 -18.66 34.46
C ALA A 28 -38.72 -17.55 33.39
N ALA A 29 -39.63 -16.56 33.32
CA ALA A 29 -39.52 -15.46 32.38
C ALA A 29 -38.30 -14.56 32.68
N VAL A 30 -38.03 -14.27 33.95
CA VAL A 30 -36.85 -13.49 34.34
C VAL A 30 -35.54 -14.24 34.03
N LEU A 31 -35.52 -15.56 34.30
CA LEU A 31 -34.35 -16.37 33.99
C LEU A 31 -34.08 -16.43 32.48
N CYS A 32 -35.12 -16.64 31.68
CA CYS A 32 -35.00 -16.64 30.22
C CYS A 32 -34.55 -15.28 29.64
N THR A 33 -35.03 -14.16 30.20
CA THR A 33 -34.56 -12.81 29.78
C THR A 33 -33.11 -12.55 30.15
N LEU A 34 -32.68 -12.97 31.34
CA LEU A 34 -31.28 -12.83 31.75
C LEU A 34 -30.32 -13.68 30.90
N LEU A 35 -30.71 -14.94 30.63
CA LEU A 35 -29.92 -15.81 29.74
C LEU A 35 -29.90 -15.30 28.30
N GLY A 36 -31.03 -14.85 27.80
CA GLY A 36 -31.13 -14.29 26.45
C GLY A 36 -30.30 -12.98 26.29
N ALA A 37 -30.38 -12.09 27.27
CA ALA A 37 -29.57 -10.85 27.29
C ALA A 37 -28.06 -11.14 27.45
N GLY A 38 -27.70 -12.15 28.23
CA GLY A 38 -26.32 -12.62 28.36
C GLY A 38 -25.75 -13.18 27.06
N MET A 39 -26.50 -14.02 26.37
CA MET A 39 -26.07 -14.61 25.08
C MET A 39 -25.97 -13.55 23.96
N THR A 40 -26.91 -12.62 23.86
CA THR A 40 -26.86 -11.53 22.88
C THR A 40 -25.75 -10.53 23.19
N GLY A 41 -25.49 -10.25 24.48
CA GLY A 41 -24.37 -9.40 24.90
C GLY A 41 -23.01 -10.03 24.60
N ALA A 42 -22.85 -11.33 24.83
CA ALA A 42 -21.62 -12.05 24.51
C ALA A 42 -21.36 -12.07 22.98
N ALA A 43 -22.37 -12.39 22.18
CA ALA A 43 -22.25 -12.38 20.71
C ALA A 43 -21.94 -10.99 20.17
N GLY A 44 -22.53 -9.93 20.72
CA GLY A 44 -22.23 -8.56 20.37
C GLY A 44 -20.80 -8.15 20.74
N TYR A 45 -20.33 -8.55 21.92
CA TYR A 45 -18.95 -8.31 22.34
C TYR A 45 -17.93 -9.01 21.46
N GLU A 46 -18.15 -10.28 21.10
CA GLU A 46 -17.28 -11.04 20.20
C GLU A 46 -17.22 -10.41 18.82
N ALA A 47 -18.37 -10.02 18.24
CA ALA A 47 -18.40 -9.34 16.95
C ALA A 47 -17.65 -8.00 16.96
N VAL A 48 -17.79 -7.19 18.02
CA VAL A 48 -17.05 -5.96 18.18
C VAL A 48 -15.55 -6.21 18.42
N ALA A 49 -15.21 -7.22 19.21
CA ALA A 49 -13.82 -7.60 19.47
C ALA A 49 -13.13 -8.10 18.19
N GLU A 50 -13.82 -8.91 17.40
CA GLU A 50 -13.32 -9.41 16.12
C GLU A 50 -13.16 -8.27 15.09
N HIS A 51 -14.13 -7.37 15.00
CA HIS A 51 -14.04 -6.16 14.17
C HIS A 51 -12.84 -5.27 14.58
N ARG A 52 -12.65 -5.03 15.87
CA ARG A 52 -11.49 -4.29 16.40
C ARG A 52 -10.17 -5.00 16.16
N ALA A 53 -10.14 -6.33 16.26
CA ALA A 53 -8.94 -7.11 15.97
C ALA A 53 -8.56 -7.05 14.49
N ALA A 54 -9.54 -7.14 13.59
CA ALA A 54 -9.35 -7.02 12.15
C ALA A 54 -8.84 -5.62 11.73
N HIS A 55 -9.19 -4.58 12.49
CA HIS A 55 -8.80 -3.19 12.23
C HIS A 55 -7.64 -2.70 13.10
N ARG A 56 -7.00 -3.58 13.91
CA ARG A 56 -5.79 -3.18 14.64
C ARG A 56 -4.68 -2.84 13.64
N PRO A 57 -4.02 -1.68 13.78
CA PRO A 57 -2.81 -1.39 13.03
C PRO A 57 -1.82 -2.54 13.23
N LEU A 58 -1.28 -3.04 12.13
CA LEU A 58 -0.20 -4.03 12.21
C LEU A 58 0.96 -3.40 12.98
N ALA A 59 1.60 -4.17 13.86
CA ALA A 59 2.90 -3.77 14.41
C ALA A 59 3.85 -3.43 13.24
N ALA A 60 4.71 -2.46 13.40
CA ALA A 60 5.60 -1.97 12.33
C ALA A 60 6.34 -3.12 11.62
N ASP A 61 6.86 -4.08 12.38
CA ASP A 61 7.54 -5.26 11.82
C ASP A 61 6.61 -6.16 10.99
N ALA A 62 5.34 -6.27 11.37
CA ALA A 62 4.37 -7.06 10.61
C ALA A 62 3.96 -6.33 9.32
N ALA A 63 3.83 -5.01 9.35
CA ALA A 63 3.60 -4.18 8.17
C ALA A 63 4.79 -4.27 7.21
N TYR A 64 6.02 -4.15 7.72
CA TYR A 64 7.25 -4.29 6.95
C TYR A 64 7.34 -5.65 6.25
N ARG A 65 7.12 -6.77 6.97
CA ARG A 65 7.10 -8.11 6.38
C ARG A 65 5.98 -8.30 5.35
N LYS A 66 4.81 -7.73 5.59
CA LYS A 66 3.69 -7.77 4.63
C LYS A 66 4.06 -7.05 3.33
N ALA A 67 4.80 -5.95 3.41
CA ALA A 67 5.25 -5.20 2.25
C ALA A 67 6.17 -6.00 1.31
N ALA A 68 6.85 -7.04 1.79
CA ALA A 68 7.62 -7.97 0.94
C ALA A 68 6.78 -8.69 -0.12
N SER A 69 5.46 -8.77 0.07
CA SER A 69 4.52 -9.43 -0.86
C SER A 69 3.67 -8.47 -1.69
N LEU A 70 3.92 -7.16 -1.65
CA LEU A 70 3.16 -6.15 -2.40
C LEU A 70 3.12 -6.46 -3.91
N TRP A 71 4.18 -7.03 -4.46
CA TRP A 71 4.27 -7.37 -5.88
C TRP A 71 3.18 -8.33 -6.36
N ARG A 72 2.63 -9.18 -5.49
CA ARG A 72 1.53 -10.11 -5.82
C ARG A 72 0.17 -9.65 -5.32
N ALA A 73 0.14 -8.76 -4.32
CA ALA A 73 -1.08 -8.32 -3.66
C ALA A 73 -1.65 -7.03 -4.23
N THR A 74 -0.87 -6.31 -5.06
CA THR A 74 -1.21 -4.98 -5.57
C THR A 74 -1.30 -4.99 -7.09
N PRO A 75 -2.35 -4.40 -7.68
CA PRO A 75 -2.43 -4.25 -9.12
C PRO A 75 -1.21 -3.49 -9.67
N VAL A 76 -0.70 -3.91 -10.81
CA VAL A 76 0.50 -3.32 -11.42
C VAL A 76 0.33 -1.83 -11.72
N ASP A 77 -0.87 -1.38 -12.08
CA ASP A 77 -1.17 0.03 -12.35
C ASP A 77 -1.15 0.92 -11.08
N THR A 78 -1.26 0.31 -9.91
CA THR A 78 -1.06 1.01 -8.63
C THR A 78 0.43 1.16 -8.32
N LEU A 79 1.23 0.15 -8.63
CA LEU A 79 2.69 0.19 -8.43
C LEU A 79 3.39 1.06 -9.48
N PHE A 80 2.94 0.94 -10.72
CA PHE A 80 3.44 1.69 -11.89
C PHE A 80 2.26 2.34 -12.61
N PRO A 81 1.77 3.50 -12.17
CA PRO A 81 0.65 4.18 -12.83
C PRO A 81 0.91 4.42 -14.32
N PRO A 82 -0.12 4.33 -15.20
CA PRO A 82 0.04 4.60 -16.63
C PRO A 82 0.58 5.99 -16.94
N VAL A 83 0.29 6.97 -16.09
CA VAL A 83 0.79 8.35 -16.18
C VAL A 83 1.31 8.79 -14.82
N LEU A 84 2.49 9.40 -14.80
CA LEU A 84 3.09 10.02 -13.62
C LEU A 84 3.05 11.54 -13.76
N ASP A 85 2.40 12.19 -12.81
CA ASP A 85 2.41 13.66 -12.66
C ASP A 85 3.71 14.11 -12.00
N GLY A 86 4.45 14.94 -12.68
CA GLY A 86 5.75 15.46 -12.30
C GLY A 86 5.74 16.96 -12.03
N ARG A 87 4.71 17.48 -11.35
CA ARG A 87 4.67 18.90 -10.97
C ARG A 87 5.95 19.31 -10.23
N GLY A 88 6.59 20.36 -10.69
CA GLY A 88 7.83 20.88 -10.12
C GLY A 88 9.04 19.94 -10.20
N ALA A 89 8.98 18.87 -10.99
CA ALA A 89 10.01 17.82 -10.98
C ALA A 89 11.15 18.04 -12.00
N GLY A 90 10.96 18.92 -12.94
CA GLY A 90 11.98 19.24 -13.94
C GLY A 90 13.01 20.27 -13.47
N PRO A 91 14.05 20.52 -14.27
CA PRO A 91 15.02 21.60 -14.02
C PRO A 91 14.32 22.93 -13.77
N GLY A 92 14.77 23.67 -12.75
CA GLY A 92 14.17 24.95 -12.39
C GLY A 92 12.74 24.87 -11.85
N GLY A 93 12.26 23.69 -11.46
CA GLY A 93 10.89 23.49 -10.97
C GLY A 93 9.85 23.36 -12.09
N ALA A 94 10.27 23.06 -13.31
CA ALA A 94 9.34 22.85 -14.42
C ALA A 94 8.47 21.61 -14.22
N ASP A 95 7.22 21.70 -14.63
CA ASP A 95 6.31 20.55 -14.62
C ASP A 95 6.72 19.52 -15.65
N ARG A 96 6.54 18.26 -15.31
CA ARG A 96 6.80 17.09 -16.16
C ARG A 96 5.62 16.12 -16.10
N THR A 97 5.48 15.35 -17.16
CA THR A 97 4.55 14.22 -17.21
C THR A 97 5.25 13.08 -17.93
N TRP A 98 5.13 11.90 -17.36
CA TRP A 98 5.68 10.69 -17.99
C TRP A 98 4.56 9.69 -18.23
N THR A 99 4.57 9.09 -19.42
CA THR A 99 3.63 8.04 -19.83
C THR A 99 4.37 6.71 -19.83
N ARG A 100 3.77 5.70 -19.19
CA ARG A 100 4.31 4.33 -19.23
C ARG A 100 4.13 3.76 -20.63
N ILE A 101 5.23 3.33 -21.23
CA ILE A 101 5.25 2.75 -22.58
C ILE A 101 5.50 1.25 -22.58
N ALA A 102 6.08 0.71 -21.51
CA ALA A 102 6.33 -0.72 -21.38
C ALA A 102 6.22 -1.17 -19.92
N LEU A 103 5.75 -2.42 -19.77
CA LEU A 103 5.88 -3.20 -18.54
C LEU A 103 6.73 -4.42 -18.89
N ALA A 104 7.83 -4.62 -18.16
CA ALA A 104 8.55 -5.87 -18.27
C ALA A 104 7.70 -7.01 -17.69
N PRO A 105 7.74 -8.21 -18.26
CA PRO A 105 7.26 -9.39 -17.57
C PRO A 105 7.87 -9.44 -16.16
N ASP A 106 7.10 -9.85 -15.17
CA ASP A 106 7.67 -10.06 -13.87
C ASP A 106 8.76 -11.13 -13.96
N ALA A 107 9.88 -10.91 -13.29
CA ALA A 107 11.04 -11.75 -13.49
C ALA A 107 11.67 -12.15 -12.17
N ASP A 108 12.27 -13.34 -12.19
CA ASP A 108 13.18 -13.79 -11.16
C ASP A 108 14.45 -12.92 -11.16
N CYS A 109 15.06 -12.80 -10.03
CA CYS A 109 16.22 -11.94 -9.84
C CYS A 109 17.40 -12.22 -10.79
N PRO A 110 17.75 -13.49 -11.08
CA PRO A 110 18.83 -13.79 -12.04
C PRO A 110 18.58 -13.25 -13.44
N ALA A 111 17.34 -13.23 -13.91
CA ALA A 111 16.99 -12.79 -15.24
C ALA A 111 16.87 -11.27 -15.38
N ALA A 112 16.65 -10.56 -14.25
CA ALA A 112 16.34 -9.13 -14.24
C ALA A 112 17.49 -8.24 -13.74
N LEU A 113 18.49 -8.81 -13.05
CA LEU A 113 19.55 -8.06 -12.37
C LEU A 113 20.93 -8.41 -12.94
N SER A 114 21.80 -7.39 -13.01
CA SER A 114 23.21 -7.59 -13.32
C SER A 114 23.92 -8.47 -12.28
N ALA A 115 25.10 -8.99 -12.61
CA ALA A 115 25.91 -9.82 -11.71
C ALA A 115 26.23 -9.08 -10.40
N ASP A 116 26.59 -7.80 -10.48
CA ASP A 116 26.93 -6.96 -9.32
C ASP A 116 25.74 -6.77 -8.38
N TRP A 117 24.54 -6.52 -8.95
CA TRP A 117 23.31 -6.40 -8.16
C TRP A 117 22.96 -7.73 -7.47
N ARG A 118 23.10 -8.84 -8.18
CA ARG A 118 22.86 -10.17 -7.59
C ARG A 118 23.82 -10.48 -6.44
N ALA A 119 25.10 -10.19 -6.62
CA ALA A 119 26.12 -10.39 -5.58
C ALA A 119 25.83 -9.52 -4.35
N LEU A 120 25.48 -8.25 -4.55
CA LEU A 120 25.12 -7.32 -3.48
C LEU A 120 23.87 -7.75 -2.71
N LEU A 121 22.87 -8.24 -3.41
CA LEU A 121 21.60 -8.67 -2.82
C LEU A 121 21.63 -10.08 -2.22
N ALA A 122 22.66 -10.88 -2.49
CA ALA A 122 22.74 -12.28 -2.05
C ALA A 122 22.49 -12.47 -0.54
N PRO A 123 23.05 -11.65 0.37
CA PRO A 123 22.78 -11.79 1.81
C PRO A 123 21.35 -11.43 2.22
N ALA A 124 20.72 -10.49 1.52
CA ALA A 124 19.35 -10.05 1.79
C ALA A 124 18.31 -10.95 1.11
N GLY A 125 18.76 -11.74 0.14
CA GLY A 125 17.88 -12.48 -0.74
C GLY A 125 17.17 -11.55 -1.75
N CYS A 126 16.63 -12.15 -2.80
CA CYS A 126 15.80 -11.44 -3.78
C CYS A 126 14.66 -12.36 -4.17
N THR A 127 13.41 -11.85 -4.09
CA THR A 127 12.21 -12.65 -4.35
C THR A 127 11.67 -12.39 -5.75
N ARG A 128 11.62 -11.11 -6.16
CA ARG A 128 10.99 -10.69 -7.42
C ARG A 128 11.49 -9.33 -7.86
N VAL A 129 11.55 -9.11 -9.16
CA VAL A 129 11.85 -7.81 -9.78
C VAL A 129 10.70 -7.41 -10.69
N LEU A 130 10.14 -6.23 -10.45
CA LEU A 130 9.16 -5.60 -11.34
C LEU A 130 9.80 -4.38 -12.01
N ARG A 131 9.50 -4.14 -13.29
CA ARG A 131 10.06 -3.02 -14.06
C ARG A 131 9.04 -2.40 -14.98
N ALA A 132 9.07 -1.08 -15.11
CA ALA A 132 8.29 -0.33 -16.08
C ALA A 132 9.16 0.73 -16.74
N THR A 133 8.92 1.01 -18.03
CA THR A 133 9.60 2.08 -18.76
C THR A 133 8.61 3.17 -19.11
N TYR A 134 9.01 4.39 -18.82
CA TYR A 134 8.28 5.62 -19.06
C TYR A 134 9.01 6.47 -20.10
N THR A 135 8.26 7.31 -20.79
CA THR A 135 8.79 8.37 -21.66
C THR A 135 8.19 9.72 -21.28
N ASP A 136 8.93 10.79 -21.47
CA ASP A 136 8.46 12.15 -21.30
C ASP A 136 7.42 12.54 -22.38
N ALA A 137 6.76 13.68 -22.21
CA ALA A 137 5.72 14.17 -23.12
C ALA A 137 6.26 14.41 -24.54
N THR A 138 7.54 14.74 -24.70
CA THR A 138 8.20 14.96 -25.99
C THR A 138 8.77 13.67 -26.62
N ARG A 139 8.72 12.57 -25.87
CA ARG A 139 9.35 11.30 -26.24
C ARG A 139 10.84 11.38 -26.53
N SER A 140 11.52 12.30 -25.82
CA SER A 140 12.96 12.50 -25.98
C SER A 140 13.79 11.63 -25.05
N SER A 141 13.19 11.15 -23.96
CA SER A 141 13.83 10.34 -22.94
C SER A 141 13.06 9.04 -22.65
N LEU A 142 13.80 8.08 -22.16
CA LEU A 142 13.28 6.83 -21.59
C LEU A 142 13.74 6.75 -20.13
N VAL A 143 12.86 6.34 -19.23
CA VAL A 143 13.19 6.07 -17.83
C VAL A 143 12.64 4.72 -17.43
N THR A 144 13.51 3.75 -17.23
CA THR A 144 13.12 2.49 -16.57
C THR A 144 13.14 2.71 -15.07
N VAL A 145 12.05 2.38 -14.40
CA VAL A 145 11.98 2.26 -12.95
C VAL A 145 11.73 0.82 -12.57
N GLY A 146 12.44 0.33 -11.55
CA GLY A 146 12.32 -1.04 -11.07
C GLY A 146 12.18 -1.11 -9.56
N MET A 147 11.56 -2.20 -9.12
CA MET A 147 11.42 -2.58 -7.72
C MET A 147 11.98 -3.98 -7.51
N VAL A 148 12.89 -4.12 -6.56
CA VAL A 148 13.43 -5.40 -6.12
C VAL A 148 12.86 -5.73 -4.76
N PHE A 149 12.09 -6.79 -4.67
CA PHE A 149 11.48 -7.28 -3.44
C PHE A 149 12.39 -8.31 -2.79
N THR A 150 12.58 -8.20 -1.47
CA THR A 150 13.42 -9.11 -0.68
C THR A 150 12.65 -9.67 0.51
N PRO A 151 13.05 -10.81 1.08
CA PRO A 151 12.52 -11.31 2.35
C PRO A 151 13.28 -10.76 3.57
N ALA A 152 14.27 -9.89 3.37
CA ALA A 152 15.18 -9.41 4.41
C ALA A 152 14.49 -8.55 5.45
N ASP A 153 15.03 -8.51 6.65
CA ASP A 153 14.64 -7.58 7.69
C ASP A 153 15.19 -6.15 7.44
N ALA A 154 14.75 -5.20 8.25
CA ALA A 154 15.13 -3.81 8.11
C ALA A 154 16.64 -3.57 8.30
N ALA A 155 17.31 -4.34 9.17
CA ALA A 155 18.74 -4.19 9.44
C ALA A 155 19.58 -4.65 8.24
N ALA A 156 19.24 -5.81 7.66
CA ALA A 156 19.89 -6.32 6.46
C ALA A 156 19.70 -5.36 5.27
N MET A 157 18.50 -4.83 5.09
CA MET A 157 18.20 -3.83 4.05
C MET A 157 18.97 -2.52 4.27
N GLN A 158 19.06 -2.05 5.50
CA GLN A 158 19.85 -0.85 5.83
C GLN A 158 21.31 -0.99 5.39
N GLY A 159 21.92 -2.18 5.54
CA GLY A 159 23.27 -2.47 5.12
C GLY A 159 23.54 -2.38 3.61
N LEU A 160 22.48 -2.30 2.79
CA LEU A 160 22.59 -2.17 1.33
C LEU A 160 22.61 -0.72 0.84
N ARG A 161 22.27 0.26 1.69
CA ARG A 161 22.18 1.65 1.28
C ARG A 161 23.47 2.20 0.73
N GLY A 162 23.37 2.93 -0.39
CA GLY A 162 24.51 3.59 -1.03
C GLY A 162 25.52 2.64 -1.70
N ARG A 163 25.23 1.33 -1.79
CA ARG A 163 26.16 0.34 -2.33
C ARG A 163 25.84 -0.11 -3.74
N PHE A 164 24.71 0.30 -4.30
CA PHE A 164 24.28 -0.11 -5.62
C PHE A 164 25.07 0.63 -6.72
N ALA A 165 25.39 -0.09 -7.79
CA ALA A 165 25.90 0.47 -9.04
C ALA A 165 24.74 0.81 -9.98
N ALA A 166 25.04 1.39 -11.16
CA ALA A 166 24.06 1.68 -12.17
C ALA A 166 23.26 0.44 -12.58
N PRO A 167 21.92 0.44 -12.46
CA PRO A 167 21.09 -0.70 -12.83
C PRO A 167 20.96 -0.86 -14.34
N ALA A 168 20.56 -2.05 -14.78
CA ALA A 168 20.16 -2.29 -16.17
C ALA A 168 18.82 -1.62 -16.48
N GLY A 169 18.68 -1.11 -17.70
CA GLY A 169 17.41 -0.63 -18.26
C GLY A 169 16.48 -1.76 -18.71
N TYR A 170 15.28 -1.38 -19.13
CA TYR A 170 14.37 -2.26 -19.84
C TYR A 170 13.86 -1.56 -21.10
N GLY A 171 14.14 -2.14 -22.26
CA GLY A 171 13.83 -1.54 -23.56
C GLY A 171 14.93 -0.67 -24.13
N PHE A 172 16.11 -0.63 -23.52
CA PHE A 172 17.33 -0.04 -24.08
C PHE A 172 18.59 -0.69 -23.50
N ASP A 173 19.68 -0.63 -24.24
CA ASP A 173 20.95 -1.29 -23.92
C ASP A 173 21.75 -0.53 -22.86
N ASP A 174 22.71 -1.21 -22.25
CA ASP A 174 23.49 -0.71 -21.14
C ASP A 174 24.40 0.47 -21.52
N ASP A 175 24.89 0.54 -22.75
CA ASP A 175 25.70 1.64 -23.28
C ASP A 175 24.91 2.93 -23.56
N ARG A 176 23.57 2.84 -23.50
CA ARG A 176 22.67 4.00 -23.64
C ARG A 176 22.30 4.63 -22.30
N ARG A 177 22.65 4.01 -21.19
CA ARG A 177 22.31 4.53 -19.84
C ARG A 177 22.95 5.88 -19.59
N ALA A 178 22.14 6.84 -19.12
CA ALA A 178 22.55 8.23 -18.88
C ALA A 178 22.62 8.60 -17.40
N ALA A 179 21.48 8.53 -16.73
CA ALA A 179 21.36 8.84 -15.31
C ALA A 179 20.79 7.66 -14.56
N TRP A 180 21.15 7.49 -13.28
CA TRP A 180 20.58 6.44 -12.46
C TRP A 180 20.44 6.90 -11.00
N THR A 181 19.53 6.23 -10.29
CA THR A 181 19.38 6.36 -8.83
C THR A 181 18.89 5.04 -8.25
N SER A 182 19.15 4.83 -6.97
CA SER A 182 18.60 3.70 -6.22
C SER A 182 18.36 4.07 -4.77
N SER A 183 17.31 3.52 -4.18
CA SER A 183 17.00 3.71 -2.77
C SER A 183 16.50 2.43 -2.13
N VAL A 184 16.85 2.25 -0.86
CA VAL A 184 16.33 1.19 0.01
C VAL A 184 15.26 1.80 0.88
N LEU A 185 14.03 1.30 0.77
CA LEU A 185 12.91 1.86 1.51
C LEU A 185 12.98 1.47 3.00
N PRO A 186 12.84 2.42 3.93
CA PRO A 186 12.82 2.11 5.35
C PRO A 186 11.50 1.43 5.80
N GLU A 187 10.42 1.63 5.05
CA GLU A 187 9.08 1.12 5.38
C GLU A 187 8.78 -0.26 4.78
N ALA A 188 9.63 -0.72 3.86
CA ALA A 188 9.42 -1.98 3.13
C ALA A 188 10.74 -2.62 2.73
N PRO A 189 10.84 -3.96 2.66
CA PRO A 189 12.03 -4.66 2.18
C PRO A 189 12.11 -4.60 0.65
N VAL A 190 12.17 -3.39 0.12
CA VAL A 190 12.16 -3.09 -1.30
C VAL A 190 13.28 -2.12 -1.64
N VAL A 191 14.01 -2.42 -2.72
CA VAL A 191 14.91 -1.48 -3.39
C VAL A 191 14.18 -0.91 -4.60
N VAL A 192 14.05 0.40 -4.67
CA VAL A 192 13.57 1.10 -5.85
C VAL A 192 14.78 1.67 -6.60
N TYR A 193 14.78 1.51 -7.89
CA TYR A 193 15.82 2.12 -8.75
C TYR A 193 15.20 2.74 -9.98
N ALA A 194 15.89 3.70 -10.58
CA ALA A 194 15.58 4.17 -11.91
C ALA A 194 16.85 4.41 -12.72
N VAL A 195 16.74 4.25 -14.03
CA VAL A 195 17.80 4.52 -14.99
C VAL A 195 17.19 5.12 -16.25
N SER A 196 17.80 6.18 -16.76
CA SER A 196 17.34 6.85 -17.99
C SER A 196 18.28 6.66 -19.15
N ALA A 197 17.72 6.87 -20.34
CA ALA A 197 18.44 6.94 -21.61
C ALA A 197 17.81 8.01 -22.51
N PHE A 198 18.54 8.48 -23.51
CA PHE A 198 17.94 9.20 -24.62
C PHE A 198 17.15 8.27 -25.53
N ASN A 199 16.01 8.74 -26.05
CA ASN A 199 15.17 7.91 -26.93
C ASN A 199 15.70 7.84 -28.38
N ASP A 200 16.64 8.71 -28.75
CA ASP A 200 17.25 8.74 -30.09
C ASP A 200 18.33 7.67 -30.33
N GLY A 201 18.58 6.81 -29.36
CA GLY A 201 19.50 5.67 -29.48
C GLY A 201 20.96 6.00 -29.24
N ARG A 202 21.32 7.25 -28.91
CA ARG A 202 22.72 7.59 -28.66
C ARG A 202 23.31 6.83 -27.47
N THR A 203 24.57 6.49 -27.58
CA THR A 203 25.36 5.87 -26.52
C THR A 203 26.07 6.91 -25.68
N LEU A 204 26.46 6.55 -24.47
CA LEU A 204 27.17 7.39 -23.52
C LEU A 204 28.33 6.58 -22.90
N ASP A 205 29.41 7.26 -22.56
CA ASP A 205 30.60 6.59 -21.99
C ASP A 205 30.32 5.86 -20.70
N ALA A 206 29.53 6.45 -19.81
CA ALA A 206 29.11 5.85 -18.56
C ALA A 206 27.87 6.53 -17.99
N PRO A 207 26.99 5.78 -17.34
CA PRO A 207 25.87 6.34 -16.60
C PRO A 207 26.36 7.04 -15.33
N ARG A 208 25.75 8.17 -14.98
CA ARG A 208 26.10 8.97 -13.80
C ARG A 208 24.96 8.95 -12.78
N PRO A 209 25.25 9.04 -11.47
CA PRO A 209 24.22 9.26 -10.46
C PRO A 209 23.35 10.47 -10.81
N ALA A 210 22.05 10.35 -10.66
CA ALA A 210 21.09 11.41 -10.97
C ALA A 210 21.40 12.71 -10.20
N GLU A 211 21.79 12.57 -8.94
CA GLU A 211 22.16 13.69 -8.05
C GLU A 211 23.34 14.48 -8.57
N ASP A 212 24.36 13.82 -9.17
CA ASP A 212 25.49 14.49 -9.78
C ASP A 212 25.09 15.29 -11.02
N LEU A 213 24.11 14.79 -11.80
CA LEU A 213 23.60 15.46 -12.99
C LEU A 213 22.63 16.60 -12.67
N MET A 214 22.12 16.66 -11.45
CA MET A 214 21.23 17.73 -10.96
C MET A 214 21.97 18.92 -10.37
N ARG A 215 23.28 18.81 -10.15
CA ARG A 215 24.10 19.92 -9.60
C ARG A 215 24.15 21.08 -10.60
N GLN A 216 24.25 22.30 -10.09
CA GLN A 216 24.29 23.50 -10.92
C GLN A 216 25.52 23.56 -11.86
N ASP A 217 26.63 22.96 -11.44
CA ASP A 217 27.87 22.86 -12.19
C ASP A 217 27.95 21.63 -13.12
N ALA A 218 26.86 20.81 -13.14
CA ALA A 218 26.86 19.58 -13.94
C ALA A 218 26.89 19.90 -15.45
N THR A 219 27.78 19.23 -16.17
CA THR A 219 27.98 19.38 -17.61
C THR A 219 27.71 18.13 -18.39
N GLY A 220 27.63 18.25 -19.70
CA GLY A 220 27.40 17.15 -20.61
C GLY A 220 25.96 17.06 -21.09
N PRO A 221 25.67 16.17 -22.08
CA PRO A 221 24.37 16.09 -22.71
C PRO A 221 23.25 15.64 -21.74
N ALA A 222 23.52 14.67 -20.88
CA ALA A 222 22.55 14.17 -19.91
C ALA A 222 22.13 15.21 -18.86
N ALA A 223 23.08 16.02 -18.37
CA ALA A 223 22.78 17.11 -17.43
C ALA A 223 21.94 18.20 -18.10
N ARG A 224 22.35 18.65 -19.31
CA ARG A 224 21.62 19.67 -20.07
C ARG A 224 20.20 19.26 -20.47
N ALA A 225 19.99 17.97 -20.75
CA ALA A 225 18.67 17.43 -21.04
C ALA A 225 17.81 17.22 -19.78
N GLY A 226 18.37 17.37 -18.58
CA GLY A 226 17.64 17.19 -17.32
C GLY A 226 17.38 15.73 -16.95
N LEU A 227 18.13 14.77 -17.53
CA LEU A 227 17.89 13.34 -17.29
C LEU A 227 18.09 12.95 -15.82
N GLY A 228 18.95 13.65 -15.07
CA GLY A 228 19.07 13.47 -13.62
C GLY A 228 17.74 13.76 -12.89
N HIS A 229 17.11 14.89 -13.21
CA HIS A 229 15.83 15.28 -12.64
C HIS A 229 14.72 14.28 -12.99
N GLU A 230 14.64 13.84 -14.23
CA GLU A 230 13.63 12.87 -14.68
C GLU A 230 13.80 11.53 -13.98
N THR A 231 15.03 11.01 -13.94
CA THR A 231 15.35 9.73 -13.28
C THR A 231 14.95 9.75 -11.80
N LYS A 232 15.37 10.81 -11.09
CA LYS A 232 15.04 10.98 -9.66
C LYS A 232 13.55 11.13 -9.44
N ALA A 233 12.88 11.94 -10.25
CA ALA A 233 11.46 12.21 -10.09
C ALA A 233 10.58 10.98 -10.36
N VAL A 234 10.88 10.17 -11.36
CA VAL A 234 10.15 8.92 -11.63
C VAL A 234 10.35 7.94 -10.46
N ALA A 235 11.59 7.77 -9.98
CA ALA A 235 11.88 6.94 -8.81
C ALA A 235 11.08 7.39 -7.59
N ASP A 236 11.12 8.68 -7.25
CA ASP A 236 10.42 9.26 -6.09
C ASP A 236 8.90 9.05 -6.13
N ARG A 237 8.31 9.03 -7.31
CA ARG A 237 6.87 8.77 -7.44
C ARG A 237 6.51 7.33 -7.14
N VAL A 238 7.29 6.40 -7.67
CA VAL A 238 7.13 4.96 -7.40
C VAL A 238 7.43 4.67 -5.92
N GLU A 239 8.47 5.27 -5.35
CA GLU A 239 8.77 5.13 -3.92
C GLU A 239 7.60 5.58 -3.04
N ARG A 240 7.00 6.75 -3.34
CA ARG A 240 5.84 7.22 -2.59
C ARG A 240 4.64 6.28 -2.69
N ALA A 241 4.39 5.69 -3.85
CA ALA A 241 3.33 4.70 -4.02
C ALA A 241 3.58 3.47 -3.14
N VAL A 242 4.80 2.94 -3.15
CA VAL A 242 5.17 1.78 -2.31
C VAL A 242 5.08 2.12 -0.82
N ARG A 243 5.58 3.29 -0.38
CA ARG A 243 5.48 3.74 1.01
C ARG A 243 4.04 3.88 1.48
N ALA A 244 3.17 4.44 0.64
CA ALA A 244 1.74 4.56 0.95
C ALA A 244 1.07 3.19 1.13
N LEU A 245 1.46 2.19 0.32
CA LEU A 245 0.95 0.82 0.42
C LEU A 245 1.53 0.04 1.60
N ALA A 246 2.76 0.34 1.99
CA ALA A 246 3.43 -0.29 3.13
C ALA A 246 3.02 0.34 4.47
N ALA A 247 2.51 1.56 4.47
CA ALA A 247 2.07 2.25 5.68
C ALA A 247 0.95 1.46 6.38
N PRO A 248 1.00 1.32 7.71
CA PRO A 248 -0.13 0.79 8.46
C PRO A 248 -1.35 1.71 8.25
N PRO A 249 -2.58 1.15 8.21
CA PRO A 249 -3.78 1.96 8.12
C PRO A 249 -3.82 2.98 9.26
N ALA A 250 -4.19 4.22 8.95
CA ALA A 250 -4.32 5.27 9.95
C ALA A 250 -5.35 4.84 11.03
N PRO A 251 -5.10 5.12 12.32
CA PRO A 251 -6.09 4.87 13.35
C PRO A 251 -7.36 5.67 13.03
N GLU A 252 -8.52 5.00 13.08
CA GLU A 252 -9.80 5.69 12.92
C GLU A 252 -9.93 6.78 13.98
N PRO A 253 -10.39 8.00 13.62
CA PRO A 253 -10.65 9.04 14.59
C PRO A 253 -11.71 8.53 15.56
N THR A 254 -11.36 8.43 16.83
CA THR A 254 -12.30 8.16 17.93
C THR A 254 -13.33 9.27 17.94
N ARG A 255 -14.58 8.94 17.58
CA ARG A 255 -15.75 9.82 17.73
C ARG A 255 -16.21 9.81 19.18
#